data_286178e61f587c13c5afc78103ac3276
#
_entry.id   286178e61f587c13c5afc78103ac3276
#
_cell.length_a   1.000
_cell.length_b   1.000
_cell.length_c   1.000
_cell.angle_alpha   90.00
_cell.angle_beta   90.00
_cell.angle_gamma   90.00
#
_symmetry.space_group_name_H-M   'P 1'
#
loop_
_entity.id
_entity.type
_entity.pdbx_description
1 polymer ?
#
loop_
_entity_poly.entity_id
_entity_poly.type
_entity_poly.pdbx_seq_one_letter_code
_entity_poly.pdbx_strand_id
1 'polypeptide(L)'
;AVPYFFSQAGLGLGCGVLFSIALVSCYSLHLLSRCRTCDAVMLQNDGVAASSYLDVAFFAFMHRGRIIVTLVMLCLCFGALVAYFVIIGTLSEQVIETVVGSSGVLMEWRDTLTAHHVDWLLKAKFLQVLAMIFPIFPLGSLKNLSSLSIVSLLSLMAIAYLIGLVCQDGVRSVISGDVKTPAYILNGPALFFTIPSVGLAFTNQPNIYEIVDELKNPTPRRIACVSYSATLVCVILYLVVGVFGYLKFGDETRTNILLNYQDGLSPTETILFATGKVGMAMSMMVSYPLLLFPCRLCLHTLIQQAPGMVQHAMRSTCGCDLPKYLQNLEVSGQVWFYGETISIICLTYLVSILVPNIVKVFGLTGALTGSFVVFIMPGAFALKLLPGRLCSTTKLPMWGLCIFGALFGIVSLVFITISMFTPTPASSGGGGVTNGTFA
;
A
#
# COMPACT_ATOMS: atom_id res chain seq x y z
N ALA A 1 2.47 0.48 -10.39
CA ALA A 1 2.48 1.89 -9.95
C ALA A 1 3.81 2.60 -10.24
N VAL A 2 4.99 1.99 -9.89
CA VAL A 2 6.29 2.67 -10.05
C VAL A 2 6.61 3.03 -11.51
N PRO A 3 6.48 2.14 -12.53
CA PRO A 3 6.70 2.54 -13.92
C PRO A 3 5.77 3.66 -14.39
N TYR A 4 4.52 3.66 -13.93
CA TYR A 4 3.57 4.74 -14.20
C TYR A 4 3.98 6.06 -13.53
N PHE A 5 4.59 6.02 -12.35
CA PHE A 5 5.19 7.21 -11.74
C PHE A 5 6.32 7.76 -12.64
N PHE A 6 7.19 6.91 -13.18
CA PHE A 6 8.24 7.33 -14.10
C PHE A 6 7.69 7.91 -15.41
N SER A 7 6.59 7.36 -15.95
CA SER A 7 5.95 7.95 -17.14
C SER A 7 5.41 9.36 -16.92
N GLN A 8 5.02 9.70 -15.67
CA GLN A 8 4.54 11.03 -15.33
C GLN A 8 5.66 11.98 -14.90
N ALA A 9 6.68 11.47 -14.22
CA ALA A 9 7.80 12.25 -13.72
C ALA A 9 8.88 12.51 -14.77
N GLY A 10 9.05 11.59 -15.71
CA GLY A 10 10.26 11.47 -16.52
C GLY A 10 11.41 10.80 -15.76
N LEU A 11 12.45 10.37 -16.46
CA LEU A 11 13.54 9.59 -15.86
C LEU A 11 14.33 10.38 -14.81
N GLY A 12 14.76 11.60 -15.12
CA GLY A 12 15.61 12.38 -14.22
C GLY A 12 14.89 12.79 -12.94
N LEU A 13 13.71 13.40 -13.06
CA LEU A 13 12.92 13.82 -11.91
C LEU A 13 12.42 12.60 -11.13
N GLY A 14 12.02 11.53 -11.81
CA GLY A 14 11.56 10.29 -11.18
C GLY A 14 12.62 9.64 -10.29
N CYS A 15 13.85 9.52 -10.78
CA CYS A 15 14.98 9.05 -9.97
C CYS A 15 15.25 9.98 -8.78
N GLY A 16 15.28 11.29 -8.99
CA GLY A 16 15.53 12.27 -7.93
C GLY A 16 14.49 12.21 -6.81
N VAL A 17 13.21 12.15 -7.16
CA VAL A 17 12.09 12.03 -6.19
C VAL A 17 12.17 10.70 -5.43
N LEU A 18 12.40 9.58 -6.12
CA LEU A 18 12.50 8.27 -5.49
C LEU A 18 13.65 8.20 -4.47
N PHE A 19 14.84 8.71 -4.85
CA PHE A 19 15.97 8.81 -3.91
C PHE A 19 15.69 9.73 -2.72
N SER A 20 15.07 10.89 -2.97
CA SER A 20 14.73 11.85 -1.91
C SER A 20 13.77 11.24 -0.89
N ILE A 21 12.70 10.56 -1.35
CA ILE A 21 11.74 9.89 -0.48
C ILE A 21 12.41 8.76 0.30
N ALA A 22 13.29 7.98 -0.32
CA ALA A 22 14.03 6.92 0.35
C ALA A 22 14.95 7.46 1.45
N LEU A 23 15.69 8.54 1.20
CA LEU A 23 16.53 9.19 2.20
C LEU A 23 15.73 9.72 3.40
N VAL A 24 14.60 10.36 3.11
CA VAL A 24 13.70 10.88 4.16
C VAL A 24 13.08 9.73 4.96
N SER A 25 12.70 8.62 4.31
CA SER A 25 12.21 7.42 4.98
C SER A 25 13.29 6.76 5.85
N CYS A 26 14.55 6.67 5.38
CA CYS A 26 15.67 6.20 6.20
C CYS A 26 15.89 7.06 7.43
N TYR A 27 15.82 8.38 7.28
CA TYR A 27 15.94 9.30 8.42
C TYR A 27 14.80 9.11 9.43
N SER A 28 13.57 8.93 8.94
CA SER A 28 12.41 8.63 9.76
C SER A 28 12.58 7.34 10.58
N LEU A 29 13.05 6.24 9.96
CA LEU A 29 13.35 4.98 10.64
C LEU A 29 14.46 5.14 11.68
N HIS A 30 15.49 5.95 11.38
CA HIS A 30 16.53 6.28 12.35
C HIS A 30 15.96 7.01 13.58
N LEU A 31 15.07 7.97 13.40
CA LEU A 31 14.44 8.68 14.52
C LEU A 31 13.61 7.72 15.37
N LEU A 32 12.80 6.85 14.75
CA LEU A 32 11.99 5.85 15.46
C LEU A 32 12.85 4.90 16.30
N SER A 33 13.97 4.42 15.74
CA SER A 33 14.88 3.55 16.47
C SER A 33 15.48 4.23 17.70
N ARG A 34 15.74 5.53 17.64
CA ARG A 34 16.20 6.34 18.78
C ARG A 34 15.09 6.60 19.80
N CYS A 35 13.84 6.81 19.35
CA CYS A 35 12.72 7.02 20.26
C CYS A 35 12.42 5.77 21.10
N ARG A 36 12.68 4.56 20.57
CA ARG A 36 12.44 3.29 21.25
C ARG A 36 13.14 3.16 22.61
N THR A 37 14.39 3.59 22.67
CA THR A 37 15.29 3.41 23.82
C THR A 37 15.70 4.72 24.47
N CYS A 38 14.96 5.81 24.23
CA CYS A 38 15.28 7.08 24.85
C CYS A 38 14.93 7.09 26.34
N ASP A 39 15.64 7.90 27.12
CA ASP A 39 15.48 7.98 28.58
C ASP A 39 14.03 8.25 29.00
N ALA A 40 13.30 9.07 28.23
CA ALA A 40 11.91 9.39 28.49
C ALA A 40 10.98 8.16 28.43
N VAL A 41 11.23 7.24 27.47
CA VAL A 41 10.48 5.99 27.34
C VAL A 41 10.90 4.99 28.41
N MET A 42 12.20 4.84 28.62
CA MET A 42 12.75 3.92 29.62
C MET A 42 12.27 4.25 31.05
N LEU A 43 12.24 5.55 31.39
CA LEU A 43 11.72 6.00 32.70
C LEU A 43 10.23 5.76 32.89
N GLN A 44 9.43 5.86 31.82
CA GLN A 44 7.97 5.65 31.87
C GLN A 44 7.56 4.17 31.79
N ASN A 45 8.47 3.31 31.34
CA ASN A 45 8.20 1.89 31.07
C ASN A 45 9.13 0.96 31.88
N ASP A 46 9.44 1.32 33.11
CA ASP A 46 10.23 0.53 34.08
C ASP A 46 11.55 -0.04 33.49
N GLY A 47 12.22 0.74 32.65
CA GLY A 47 13.46 0.34 32.02
C GLY A 47 13.28 -0.55 30.77
N VAL A 48 12.06 -0.73 30.28
CA VAL A 48 11.78 -1.54 29.08
C VAL A 48 11.64 -0.66 27.85
N ALA A 49 12.23 -1.06 26.74
CA ALA A 49 12.09 -0.36 25.47
C ALA A 49 10.65 -0.48 24.92
N ALA A 50 10.20 0.52 24.15
CA ALA A 50 8.90 0.45 23.50
C ALA A 50 8.83 -0.72 22.51
N SER A 51 7.75 -1.49 22.56
CA SER A 51 7.56 -2.71 21.75
C SER A 51 6.77 -2.46 20.46
N SER A 52 6.05 -1.34 20.38
CA SER A 52 5.22 -1.03 19.22
C SER A 52 5.23 0.45 18.85
N TYR A 53 4.82 0.74 17.62
CA TYR A 53 4.61 2.12 17.16
C TYR A 53 3.55 2.85 17.98
N LEU A 54 2.53 2.14 18.46
CA LEU A 54 1.45 2.66 19.30
C LEU A 54 1.92 2.99 20.72
N ASP A 55 2.90 2.25 21.26
CA ASP A 55 3.48 2.54 22.55
C ASP A 55 4.30 3.83 22.51
N VAL A 56 5.12 4.02 21.46
CA VAL A 56 5.86 5.29 21.30
C VAL A 56 4.90 6.47 21.18
N ALA A 57 3.77 6.30 20.47
CA ALA A 57 2.73 7.32 20.39
C ALA A 57 2.12 7.63 21.77
N PHE A 58 1.92 6.60 22.59
CA PHE A 58 1.44 6.77 23.97
C PHE A 58 2.46 7.51 24.84
N PHE A 59 3.73 7.13 24.81
CA PHE A 59 4.77 7.81 25.59
C PHE A 59 4.99 9.27 25.14
N ALA A 60 4.81 9.56 23.86
CA ALA A 60 4.95 10.93 23.33
C ALA A 60 3.76 11.83 23.66
N PHE A 61 2.53 11.34 23.49
CA PHE A 61 1.30 12.17 23.53
C PHE A 61 0.17 11.57 24.36
N MET A 62 0.46 10.59 25.21
CA MET A 62 -0.52 9.91 26.08
C MET A 62 -1.67 9.28 25.27
N HIS A 63 -2.84 9.14 25.89
CA HIS A 63 -4.01 8.52 25.26
C HIS A 63 -4.44 9.17 23.92
N ARG A 64 -4.34 10.50 23.81
CA ARG A 64 -4.71 11.22 22.57
C ARG A 64 -3.81 10.82 21.41
N GLY A 65 -2.51 10.73 21.63
CA GLY A 65 -1.56 10.29 20.61
C GLY A 65 -1.82 8.86 20.18
N ARG A 66 -2.06 7.96 21.11
CA ARG A 66 -2.37 6.56 20.82
C ARG A 66 -3.63 6.44 19.94
N ILE A 67 -4.71 7.17 20.26
CA ILE A 67 -5.95 7.15 19.48
C ILE A 67 -5.72 7.65 18.05
N ILE A 68 -5.04 8.80 17.89
CA ILE A 68 -4.76 9.39 16.58
C ILE A 68 -3.95 8.40 15.72
N VAL A 69 -2.88 7.84 16.30
CA VAL A 69 -2.02 6.90 15.57
C VAL A 69 -2.77 5.61 15.24
N THR A 70 -3.60 5.09 16.16
CA THR A 70 -4.43 3.91 15.90
C THR A 70 -5.39 4.15 14.73
N LEU A 71 -6.03 5.32 14.67
CA LEU A 71 -6.93 5.70 13.57
C LEU A 71 -6.17 5.79 12.24
N VAL A 72 -5.02 6.43 12.23
CA VAL A 72 -4.18 6.56 11.03
C VAL A 72 -3.68 5.20 10.55
N MET A 73 -3.26 4.33 11.47
CA MET A 73 -2.85 2.96 11.16
C MET A 73 -4.00 2.10 10.62
N LEU A 74 -5.20 2.25 11.21
CA LEU A 74 -6.41 1.61 10.68
C LEU A 74 -6.66 2.01 9.23
N CYS A 75 -6.62 3.32 8.93
CA CYS A 75 -6.82 3.82 7.57
C CYS A 75 -5.71 3.35 6.60
N LEU A 76 -4.46 3.26 7.07
CA LEU A 76 -3.34 2.76 6.29
C LEU A 76 -3.54 1.28 5.89
N CYS A 77 -3.79 0.43 6.87
CA CYS A 77 -4.03 -0.99 6.64
C CYS A 77 -5.28 -1.22 5.77
N PHE A 78 -6.36 -0.50 6.07
CA PHE A 78 -7.60 -0.57 5.30
C PHE A 78 -7.40 -0.20 3.82
N GLY A 79 -6.70 0.91 3.54
CA GLY A 79 -6.40 1.33 2.17
C GLY A 79 -5.52 0.32 1.41
N ALA A 80 -4.55 -0.29 2.09
CA ALA A 80 -3.73 -1.35 1.50
C ALA A 80 -4.54 -2.63 1.21
N LEU A 81 -5.46 -3.02 2.10
CA LEU A 81 -6.39 -4.15 1.88
C LEU A 81 -7.31 -3.91 0.68
N VAL A 82 -7.84 -2.69 0.51
CA VAL A 82 -8.61 -2.30 -0.68
C VAL A 82 -7.78 -2.46 -1.96
N ALA A 83 -6.54 -1.98 -1.94
CA ALA A 83 -5.65 -2.12 -3.10
C ALA A 83 -5.35 -3.59 -3.44
N TYR A 84 -5.22 -4.47 -2.45
CA TYR A 84 -5.05 -5.90 -2.69
C TYR A 84 -6.26 -6.50 -3.43
N PHE A 85 -7.49 -6.16 -3.04
CA PHE A 85 -8.68 -6.61 -3.77
C PHE A 85 -8.68 -6.10 -5.23
N VAL A 86 -8.32 -4.85 -5.46
CA VAL A 86 -8.22 -4.29 -6.82
C VAL A 86 -7.21 -5.08 -7.66
N ILE A 87 -6.03 -5.38 -7.10
CA ILE A 87 -4.99 -6.15 -7.81
C ILE A 87 -5.47 -7.58 -8.09
N ILE A 88 -6.01 -8.27 -7.09
CA ILE A 88 -6.51 -9.64 -7.22
C ILE A 88 -7.55 -9.72 -8.35
N GLY A 89 -8.53 -8.82 -8.35
CA GLY A 89 -9.58 -8.82 -9.38
C GLY A 89 -9.03 -8.58 -10.77
N THR A 90 -8.23 -7.54 -10.95
CA THR A 90 -7.70 -7.17 -12.27
C THR A 90 -6.73 -8.21 -12.84
N LEU A 91 -5.87 -8.80 -12.02
CA LEU A 91 -4.93 -9.83 -12.48
C LEU A 91 -5.63 -11.16 -12.77
N SER A 92 -6.61 -11.55 -11.95
CA SER A 92 -7.38 -12.78 -12.17
C SER A 92 -8.19 -12.71 -13.45
N GLU A 93 -8.86 -11.58 -13.73
CA GLU A 93 -9.59 -11.36 -14.99
C GLU A 93 -8.64 -11.50 -16.20
N GLN A 94 -7.49 -10.85 -16.18
CA GLN A 94 -6.51 -10.94 -17.27
C GLN A 94 -5.97 -12.35 -17.49
N VAL A 95 -5.71 -13.10 -16.41
CA VAL A 95 -5.25 -14.50 -16.53
C VAL A 95 -6.31 -15.34 -17.19
N ILE A 96 -7.57 -15.19 -16.80
CA ILE A 96 -8.69 -15.92 -17.41
C ILE A 96 -8.82 -15.55 -18.90
N GLU A 97 -8.77 -14.26 -19.25
CA GLU A 97 -8.83 -13.82 -20.65
C GLU A 97 -7.69 -14.41 -21.47
N THR A 98 -6.48 -14.44 -20.92
CA THR A 98 -5.31 -15.03 -21.58
C THR A 98 -5.46 -16.54 -21.79
N VAL A 99 -5.91 -17.27 -20.77
CA VAL A 99 -6.10 -18.73 -20.84
C VAL A 99 -7.26 -19.09 -21.76
N VAL A 100 -8.36 -18.36 -21.68
CA VAL A 100 -9.53 -18.55 -22.54
C VAL A 100 -9.19 -18.23 -23.99
N GLY A 101 -8.46 -17.16 -24.24
CA GLY A 101 -8.05 -16.76 -25.61
C GLY A 101 -7.03 -17.71 -26.25
N SER A 102 -6.26 -18.47 -25.44
CA SER A 102 -5.24 -19.40 -25.95
C SER A 102 -5.75 -20.83 -26.23
N SER A 103 -6.94 -21.19 -25.74
CA SER A 103 -7.48 -22.54 -25.88
C SER A 103 -8.87 -22.51 -26.55
N GLY A 104 -9.01 -23.19 -27.69
CA GLY A 104 -10.25 -23.24 -28.45
C GLY A 104 -11.44 -23.79 -27.64
N VAL A 105 -11.22 -24.78 -26.77
CA VAL A 105 -12.26 -25.35 -25.90
C VAL A 105 -12.80 -24.34 -24.89
N LEU A 106 -11.90 -23.55 -24.28
CA LEU A 106 -12.31 -22.52 -23.31
C LEU A 106 -12.95 -21.30 -24.00
N MET A 107 -12.63 -21.06 -25.27
CA MET A 107 -13.28 -20.03 -26.09
C MET A 107 -14.74 -20.40 -26.35
N GLU A 108 -15.02 -21.67 -26.66
CA GLU A 108 -16.39 -22.20 -26.80
C GLU A 108 -17.18 -22.10 -25.48
N TRP A 109 -16.53 -22.38 -24.34
CA TRP A 109 -17.13 -22.18 -23.01
C TRP A 109 -17.46 -20.71 -22.74
N ARG A 110 -16.57 -19.79 -23.09
CA ARG A 110 -16.83 -18.35 -22.96
C ARG A 110 -18.03 -17.93 -23.81
N ASP A 111 -18.08 -18.37 -25.05
CA ASP A 111 -19.17 -18.03 -25.96
C ASP A 111 -20.52 -18.62 -25.48
N THR A 112 -20.49 -19.81 -24.90
CA THR A 112 -21.65 -20.41 -24.22
C THR A 112 -22.09 -19.59 -23.01
N LEU A 113 -21.14 -19.17 -22.14
CA LEU A 113 -21.45 -18.31 -20.98
C LEU A 113 -22.01 -16.95 -21.42
N THR A 114 -21.49 -16.38 -22.50
CA THR A 114 -21.99 -15.13 -23.07
C THR A 114 -23.39 -15.31 -23.64
N ALA A 115 -23.66 -16.41 -24.35
CA ALA A 115 -24.95 -16.74 -24.87
C ALA A 115 -26.04 -16.92 -23.78
N HIS A 116 -25.62 -17.40 -22.60
CA HIS A 116 -26.50 -17.54 -21.43
C HIS A 116 -26.48 -16.33 -20.49
N HIS A 117 -25.89 -15.18 -20.87
CA HIS A 117 -25.76 -13.96 -20.05
C HIS A 117 -25.08 -14.17 -18.71
N VAL A 118 -24.13 -15.11 -18.62
CA VAL A 118 -23.39 -15.48 -17.40
C VAL A 118 -21.91 -15.02 -17.48
N ASP A 119 -21.56 -14.20 -18.47
CA ASP A 119 -20.23 -13.63 -18.68
C ASP A 119 -19.68 -12.85 -17.46
N TRP A 120 -20.58 -12.37 -16.59
CA TRP A 120 -20.22 -11.70 -15.34
C TRP A 120 -19.40 -12.58 -14.39
N LEU A 121 -19.47 -13.92 -14.52
CA LEU A 121 -18.66 -14.86 -13.73
C LEU A 121 -17.15 -14.73 -14.00
N LEU A 122 -16.78 -14.27 -15.19
CA LEU A 122 -15.38 -14.10 -15.60
C LEU A 122 -14.84 -12.69 -15.27
N LYS A 123 -15.70 -11.78 -14.80
CA LYS A 123 -15.30 -10.40 -14.50
C LYS A 123 -14.61 -10.26 -13.14
N ALA A 124 -13.74 -9.28 -13.04
CA ALA A 124 -12.95 -8.99 -11.84
C ALA A 124 -13.77 -8.99 -10.54
N LYS A 125 -14.97 -8.41 -10.56
CA LYS A 125 -15.85 -8.31 -9.38
C LYS A 125 -16.26 -9.66 -8.81
N PHE A 126 -16.61 -10.61 -9.67
CA PHE A 126 -16.98 -11.95 -9.23
C PHE A 126 -15.77 -12.74 -8.75
N LEU A 127 -14.64 -12.62 -9.45
CA LEU A 127 -13.38 -13.25 -9.05
C LEU A 127 -12.88 -12.75 -7.69
N GLN A 128 -13.09 -11.48 -7.39
CA GLN A 128 -12.84 -10.92 -6.06
C GLN A 128 -13.71 -11.55 -4.98
N VAL A 129 -15.00 -11.83 -5.27
CA VAL A 129 -15.89 -12.55 -4.34
C VAL A 129 -15.41 -13.97 -4.09
N LEU A 130 -14.99 -14.69 -5.13
CA LEU A 130 -14.42 -16.02 -4.97
C LEU A 130 -13.14 -15.98 -4.13
N ALA A 131 -12.25 -15.03 -4.40
CA ALA A 131 -11.04 -14.83 -3.61
C ALA A 131 -11.36 -14.45 -2.15
N MET A 132 -12.41 -13.70 -1.92
CA MET A 132 -12.89 -13.34 -0.57
C MET A 132 -13.35 -14.58 0.22
N ILE A 133 -14.16 -15.42 -0.38
CA ILE A 133 -14.79 -16.57 0.29
C ILE A 133 -13.80 -17.71 0.50
N PHE A 134 -13.03 -18.08 -0.51
CA PHE A 134 -12.19 -19.29 -0.47
C PHE A 134 -10.83 -19.08 0.21
N PRO A 135 -9.90 -18.21 -0.27
CA PRO A 135 -8.61 -18.05 0.41
C PRO A 135 -8.60 -16.98 1.51
N ILE A 136 -9.20 -15.81 1.27
CA ILE A 136 -9.00 -14.66 2.17
C ILE A 136 -9.71 -14.86 3.50
N PHE A 137 -10.98 -15.24 3.51
CA PHE A 137 -11.74 -15.43 4.74
C PHE A 137 -11.20 -16.57 5.61
N PRO A 138 -10.94 -17.79 5.10
CA PRO A 138 -10.35 -18.85 5.90
C PRO A 138 -8.97 -18.48 6.46
N LEU A 139 -8.09 -17.90 5.65
CA LEU A 139 -6.75 -17.49 6.09
C LEU A 139 -6.82 -16.31 7.09
N GLY A 140 -7.73 -15.35 6.88
CA GLY A 140 -7.96 -14.21 7.78
C GLY A 140 -8.58 -14.61 9.12
N SER A 141 -9.20 -15.79 9.19
CA SER A 141 -9.78 -16.36 10.41
C SER A 141 -8.75 -17.13 11.26
N LEU A 142 -7.53 -17.31 10.76
CA LEU A 142 -6.45 -17.94 11.53
C LEU A 142 -6.02 -17.03 12.68
N LYS A 143 -5.86 -17.62 13.88
CA LYS A 143 -5.37 -16.91 15.06
C LYS A 143 -3.84 -16.79 15.11
N ASN A 144 -3.13 -17.72 14.48
CA ASN A 144 -1.67 -17.79 14.47
C ASN A 144 -1.12 -17.55 13.05
N LEU A 145 -0.32 -16.53 12.89
CA LEU A 145 0.29 -16.14 11.62
C LEU A 145 1.64 -16.85 11.35
N SER A 146 2.17 -17.60 12.32
CA SER A 146 3.47 -18.27 12.19
C SER A 146 3.55 -19.28 11.03
N SER A 147 2.43 -19.92 10.69
CA SER A 147 2.34 -20.83 9.53
C SER A 147 2.37 -20.10 8.18
N LEU A 148 2.21 -18.76 8.16
CA LEU A 148 2.26 -17.97 6.93
C LEU A 148 3.68 -17.59 6.50
N SER A 149 4.71 -17.88 7.28
CA SER A 149 6.10 -17.50 6.96
C SER A 149 6.60 -18.17 5.67
N ILE A 150 6.30 -19.44 5.44
CA ILE A 150 6.67 -20.16 4.20
C ILE A 150 5.96 -19.53 3.00
N VAL A 151 4.69 -19.20 3.17
CA VAL A 151 3.87 -18.61 2.11
C VAL A 151 4.32 -17.18 1.79
N SER A 152 4.80 -16.43 2.77
CA SER A 152 5.44 -15.12 2.57
C SER A 152 6.71 -15.22 1.73
N LEU A 153 7.51 -16.29 1.93
CA LEU A 153 8.69 -16.55 1.10
C LEU A 153 8.29 -16.84 -0.36
N LEU A 154 7.26 -17.66 -0.59
CA LEU A 154 6.73 -17.92 -1.92
C LEU A 154 6.21 -16.65 -2.59
N SER A 155 5.57 -15.77 -1.83
CA SER A 155 5.12 -14.46 -2.31
C SER A 155 6.29 -13.59 -2.76
N LEU A 156 7.38 -13.57 -2.00
CA LEU A 156 8.60 -12.84 -2.36
C LEU A 156 9.23 -13.40 -3.64
N MET A 157 9.26 -14.73 -3.80
CA MET A 157 9.75 -15.38 -5.03
C MET A 157 8.89 -15.03 -6.24
N ALA A 158 7.56 -14.99 -6.11
CA ALA A 158 6.66 -14.59 -7.19
C ALA A 158 6.89 -13.12 -7.62
N ILE A 159 7.10 -12.22 -6.67
CA ILE A 159 7.45 -10.82 -6.96
C ILE A 159 8.81 -10.73 -7.65
N ALA A 160 9.83 -11.44 -7.16
CA ALA A 160 11.16 -11.45 -7.76
C ALA A 160 11.12 -12.01 -9.20
N TYR A 161 10.32 -13.05 -9.45
CA TYR A 161 10.09 -13.60 -10.78
C TYR A 161 9.50 -12.54 -11.74
N LEU A 162 8.45 -11.83 -11.32
CA LEU A 162 7.86 -10.75 -12.14
C LEU A 162 8.82 -9.60 -12.40
N ILE A 163 9.62 -9.20 -11.40
CA ILE A 163 10.67 -8.19 -11.59
C ILE A 163 11.66 -8.66 -12.63
N GLY A 164 12.09 -9.93 -12.56
CA GLY A 164 12.98 -10.55 -13.54
C GLY A 164 12.41 -10.52 -14.96
N LEU A 165 11.14 -10.84 -15.15
CA LEU A 165 10.48 -10.80 -16.46
C LEU A 165 10.42 -9.38 -17.02
N VAL A 166 10.00 -8.38 -16.24
CA VAL A 166 9.94 -6.98 -16.66
C VAL A 166 11.35 -6.45 -17.00
N CYS A 167 12.35 -6.83 -16.21
CA CYS A 167 13.73 -6.45 -16.44
C CYS A 167 14.28 -7.08 -17.74
N GLN A 168 14.07 -8.39 -17.92
CA GLN A 168 14.50 -9.11 -19.12
C GLN A 168 13.90 -8.51 -20.40
N ASP A 169 12.60 -8.22 -20.36
CA ASP A 169 11.89 -7.65 -21.50
C ASP A 169 12.34 -6.21 -21.78
N GLY A 170 12.51 -5.39 -20.74
CA GLY A 170 13.06 -4.04 -20.87
C GLY A 170 14.49 -4.02 -21.44
N VAL A 171 15.38 -4.92 -20.96
CA VAL A 171 16.74 -5.07 -21.49
C VAL A 171 16.71 -5.50 -22.97
N ARG A 172 15.83 -6.44 -23.33
CA ARG A 172 15.66 -6.85 -24.73
C ARG A 172 15.25 -5.67 -25.61
N SER A 173 14.29 -4.83 -25.15
CA SER A 173 13.88 -3.63 -25.89
C SER A 173 15.02 -2.62 -26.06
N VAL A 174 15.88 -2.46 -25.07
CA VAL A 174 17.08 -1.60 -25.17
C VAL A 174 18.07 -2.14 -26.19
N ILE A 175 18.32 -3.45 -26.19
CA ILE A 175 19.28 -4.10 -27.15
C ILE A 175 18.73 -4.06 -28.57
N SER A 176 17.43 -4.28 -28.78
CA SER A 176 16.79 -4.24 -30.09
C SER A 176 16.60 -2.82 -30.65
N GLY A 177 16.82 -1.79 -29.83
CA GLY A 177 16.59 -0.39 -30.23
C GLY A 177 15.09 0.00 -30.23
N ASP A 178 14.20 -0.88 -29.76
CA ASP A 178 12.75 -0.63 -29.62
C ASP A 178 12.46 0.05 -28.29
N VAL A 179 13.07 1.20 -28.07
CA VAL A 179 12.91 1.99 -26.85
C VAL A 179 12.09 3.24 -27.17
N LYS A 180 11.04 3.46 -26.41
CA LYS A 180 10.29 4.72 -26.48
C LYS A 180 11.16 5.87 -25.97
N THR A 181 11.15 7.01 -26.66
CA THR A 181 11.94 8.19 -26.27
C THR A 181 11.48 8.70 -24.91
N PRO A 182 12.29 8.60 -23.85
CA PRO A 182 11.84 8.99 -22.52
C PRO A 182 11.89 10.50 -22.34
N ALA A 183 10.87 11.07 -21.66
CA ALA A 183 10.99 12.40 -21.11
C ALA A 183 11.93 12.38 -19.89
N TYR A 184 12.75 13.41 -19.71
CA TYR A 184 13.68 13.49 -18.58
C TYR A 184 13.09 14.25 -17.40
N ILE A 185 12.21 15.23 -17.64
CA ILE A 185 11.61 16.10 -16.65
C ILE A 185 10.13 16.24 -16.94
N LEU A 186 9.30 16.18 -15.91
CA LEU A 186 7.85 16.38 -15.86
C LEU A 186 7.11 16.14 -17.17
N ASN A 187 6.58 14.93 -17.32
CA ASN A 187 5.88 14.53 -18.52
C ASN A 187 4.35 14.71 -18.42
N GLY A 188 3.79 14.69 -17.20
CA GLY A 188 2.35 14.80 -17.02
C GLY A 188 1.91 15.34 -15.68
N PRO A 189 0.69 15.91 -15.61
CA PRO A 189 0.13 16.46 -14.37
C PRO A 189 -0.18 15.39 -13.32
N ALA A 190 -0.29 14.13 -13.73
CA ALA A 190 -0.55 13.01 -12.84
C ALA A 190 0.61 12.73 -11.86
N LEU A 191 1.77 13.38 -12.02
CA LEU A 191 2.90 13.31 -11.10
C LEU A 191 2.46 13.56 -9.64
N PHE A 192 1.69 14.60 -9.39
CA PHE A 192 1.35 15.03 -8.04
C PHE A 192 0.46 14.05 -7.28
N PHE A 193 -0.30 13.19 -7.95
CA PHE A 193 -1.05 12.13 -7.28
C PHE A 193 -0.33 10.76 -7.34
N THR A 194 0.73 10.61 -8.11
CA THR A 194 1.54 9.39 -8.11
C THR A 194 2.67 9.42 -7.08
N ILE A 195 3.20 10.60 -6.73
CA ILE A 195 4.23 10.77 -5.69
C ILE A 195 3.80 10.14 -4.34
N PRO A 196 2.57 10.34 -3.82
CA PRO A 196 2.12 9.70 -2.58
C PRO A 196 2.16 8.18 -2.63
N SER A 197 1.91 7.58 -3.80
CA SER A 197 2.01 6.13 -4.00
C SER A 197 3.46 5.64 -3.84
N VAL A 198 4.43 6.43 -4.27
CA VAL A 198 5.86 6.15 -4.04
C VAL A 198 6.20 6.32 -2.56
N GLY A 199 5.69 7.36 -1.89
CA GLY A 199 5.85 7.53 -0.44
C GLY A 199 5.31 6.33 0.33
N LEU A 200 4.14 5.83 -0.03
CA LEU A 200 3.53 4.64 0.54
C LEU A 200 4.40 3.38 0.32
N ALA A 201 5.07 3.27 -0.84
CA ALA A 201 5.94 2.13 -1.15
C ALA A 201 7.18 2.02 -0.23
N PHE A 202 7.56 3.11 0.47
CA PHE A 202 8.63 3.12 1.47
C PHE A 202 8.09 3.08 2.91
N THR A 203 6.82 2.78 3.13
CA THR A 203 6.21 2.71 4.47
C THR A 203 6.63 1.42 5.18
N ASN A 204 7.62 1.50 6.03
CA ASN A 204 8.09 0.41 6.88
C ASN A 204 8.14 0.82 8.38
N GLN A 205 7.75 2.04 8.68
CA GLN A 205 7.85 2.63 10.02
C GLN A 205 7.07 1.86 11.10
N PRO A 206 5.84 1.36 10.84
CA PRO A 206 5.11 0.59 11.85
C PRO A 206 5.80 -0.71 12.25
N ASN A 207 6.47 -1.37 11.30
CA ASN A 207 7.03 -2.70 11.49
C ASN A 207 8.44 -2.68 12.10
N ILE A 208 9.06 -1.49 12.24
CA ILE A 208 10.45 -1.38 12.72
C ILE A 208 10.64 -2.01 14.11
N TYR A 209 9.65 -1.88 14.99
CA TYR A 209 9.76 -2.37 16.37
C TYR A 209 9.70 -3.90 16.43
N GLU A 210 8.79 -4.52 15.67
CA GLU A 210 8.68 -5.98 15.56
C GLU A 210 9.97 -6.59 14.99
N ILE A 211 10.54 -5.97 13.93
CA ILE A 211 11.81 -6.39 13.33
C ILE A 211 12.95 -6.29 14.34
N VAL A 212 12.98 -5.23 15.14
CA VAL A 212 14.02 -5.04 16.14
C VAL A 212 13.91 -6.03 17.29
N ASP A 213 12.69 -6.42 17.70
CA ASP A 213 12.46 -7.43 18.74
C ASP A 213 12.91 -8.84 18.32
N GLU A 214 12.83 -9.17 17.03
CA GLU A 214 13.35 -10.42 16.47
C GLU A 214 14.89 -10.41 16.26
N LEU A 215 15.51 -9.23 16.28
CA LEU A 215 16.93 -9.07 15.98
C LEU A 215 17.80 -9.54 17.14
N LYS A 216 18.69 -10.51 16.90
CA LYS A 216 19.70 -10.93 17.89
C LYS A 216 20.64 -9.76 18.22
N ASN A 217 20.69 -9.36 19.50
CA ASN A 217 21.49 -8.24 20.01
C ASN A 217 21.18 -6.91 19.24
N PRO A 218 20.04 -6.28 19.48
CA PRO A 218 19.60 -5.08 18.78
C PRO A 218 20.41 -3.85 19.18
N THR A 219 21.59 -3.68 18.61
CA THR A 219 22.38 -2.46 18.78
C THR A 219 21.93 -1.39 17.78
N PRO A 220 22.06 -0.08 18.11
CA PRO A 220 21.69 1.01 17.19
C PRO A 220 22.34 0.90 15.82
N ARG A 221 23.58 0.41 15.74
CA ARG A 221 24.30 0.19 14.48
C ARG A 221 23.67 -0.94 13.66
N ARG A 222 23.28 -2.05 14.29
CA ARG A 222 22.63 -3.18 13.59
C ARG A 222 21.25 -2.81 13.09
N ILE A 223 20.46 -2.11 13.90
CA ILE A 223 19.15 -1.60 13.51
C ILE A 223 19.27 -0.67 12.29
N ALA A 224 20.21 0.27 12.33
CA ALA A 224 20.47 1.17 11.22
C ALA A 224 20.92 0.41 9.96
N CYS A 225 21.83 -0.58 10.10
CA CYS A 225 22.29 -1.40 8.99
C CYS A 225 21.15 -2.15 8.33
N VAL A 226 20.27 -2.81 9.10
CA VAL A 226 19.11 -3.54 8.58
C VAL A 226 18.16 -2.58 7.84
N SER A 227 17.83 -1.44 8.46
CA SER A 227 16.92 -0.46 7.87
C SER A 227 17.47 0.13 6.56
N TYR A 228 18.75 0.51 6.54
CA TYR A 228 19.36 1.12 5.35
C TYR A 228 19.57 0.13 4.24
N SER A 229 20.01 -1.10 4.53
CA SER A 229 20.18 -2.15 3.52
C SER A 229 18.84 -2.54 2.91
N ALA A 230 17.79 -2.71 3.71
CA ALA A 230 16.44 -3.00 3.21
C ALA A 230 15.92 -1.88 2.29
N THR A 231 16.06 -0.61 2.73
CA THR A 231 15.65 0.54 1.90
C THR A 231 16.45 0.61 0.60
N LEU A 232 17.76 0.36 0.65
CA LEU A 232 18.62 0.35 -0.55
C LEU A 232 18.18 -0.72 -1.55
N VAL A 233 17.90 -1.94 -1.08
CA VAL A 233 17.38 -3.01 -1.94
C VAL A 233 16.06 -2.60 -2.59
N CYS A 234 15.12 -2.02 -1.82
CA CYS A 234 13.88 -1.51 -2.38
C CYS A 234 14.10 -0.42 -3.43
N VAL A 235 15.00 0.53 -3.21
CA VAL A 235 15.36 1.58 -4.19
C VAL A 235 15.86 0.96 -5.48
N ILE A 236 16.78 0.00 -5.39
CA ILE A 236 17.33 -0.67 -6.59
C ILE A 236 16.21 -1.39 -7.35
N LEU A 237 15.37 -2.16 -6.67
CA LEU A 237 14.27 -2.88 -7.31
C LEU A 237 13.26 -1.93 -7.95
N TYR A 238 12.90 -0.84 -7.27
CA TYR A 238 11.98 0.16 -7.82
C TYR A 238 12.57 0.92 -9.00
N LEU A 239 13.86 1.25 -8.98
CA LEU A 239 14.56 1.84 -10.12
C LEU A 239 14.57 0.90 -11.31
N VAL A 240 14.96 -0.36 -11.10
CA VAL A 240 15.02 -1.36 -12.17
C VAL A 240 13.65 -1.50 -12.85
N VAL A 241 12.61 -1.80 -12.07
CA VAL A 241 11.26 -1.98 -12.62
C VAL A 241 10.72 -0.68 -13.20
N GLY A 242 10.96 0.45 -12.55
CA GLY A 242 10.48 1.77 -12.96
C GLY A 242 11.09 2.19 -14.30
N VAL A 243 12.41 2.14 -14.40
CA VAL A 243 13.15 2.57 -15.60
C VAL A 243 12.89 1.64 -16.76
N PHE A 244 13.07 0.32 -16.59
CA PHE A 244 12.87 -0.61 -17.72
C PHE A 244 11.41 -0.68 -18.17
N GLY A 245 10.45 -0.62 -17.24
CA GLY A 245 9.04 -0.54 -17.60
C GLY A 245 8.68 0.74 -18.34
N TYR A 246 9.24 1.88 -17.95
CA TYR A 246 9.02 3.14 -18.64
C TYR A 246 9.73 3.19 -20.02
N LEU A 247 10.95 2.71 -20.14
CA LEU A 247 11.68 2.66 -21.43
C LEU A 247 10.95 1.79 -22.46
N LYS A 248 10.31 0.70 -22.02
CA LYS A 248 9.54 -0.18 -22.89
C LYS A 248 8.24 0.45 -23.39
N PHE A 249 7.44 1.00 -22.48
CA PHE A 249 6.07 1.43 -22.78
C PHE A 249 5.91 2.95 -22.95
N GLY A 250 6.88 3.74 -22.50
CA GLY A 250 6.82 5.20 -22.57
C GLY A 250 5.55 5.75 -21.91
N ASP A 251 4.87 6.65 -22.61
CA ASP A 251 3.63 7.30 -22.14
C ASP A 251 2.41 6.36 -22.14
N GLU A 252 2.50 5.21 -22.82
CA GLU A 252 1.46 4.18 -22.81
C GLU A 252 1.52 3.29 -21.54
N THR A 253 2.43 3.59 -20.59
CA THR A 253 2.54 2.86 -19.32
C THR A 253 1.26 2.97 -18.51
N ARG A 254 0.58 1.85 -18.31
CA ARG A 254 -0.65 1.79 -17.51
C ARG A 254 -0.36 1.89 -16.01
N THR A 255 -1.36 2.26 -15.21
CA THR A 255 -1.26 2.38 -13.75
C THR A 255 -0.78 1.10 -13.05
N ASN A 256 -1.12 -0.06 -13.62
CA ASN A 256 -0.52 -1.34 -13.29
C ASN A 256 0.25 -1.84 -14.51
N ILE A 257 1.58 -1.92 -14.43
CA ILE A 257 2.45 -2.33 -15.53
C ILE A 257 2.09 -3.71 -16.11
N LEU A 258 1.56 -4.62 -15.29
CA LEU A 258 1.16 -5.95 -15.73
C LEU A 258 -0.02 -5.93 -16.72
N LEU A 259 -0.77 -4.82 -16.76
CA LEU A 259 -1.84 -4.61 -17.74
C LEU A 259 -1.29 -4.27 -19.15
N ASN A 260 -0.03 -3.87 -19.26
CA ASN A 260 0.63 -3.63 -20.56
C ASN A 260 1.05 -4.94 -21.24
N TYR A 261 1.19 -6.03 -20.48
CA TYR A 261 1.58 -7.34 -21.00
C TYR A 261 0.36 -8.21 -21.32
N GLN A 262 -0.46 -7.79 -22.29
CA GLN A 262 -1.62 -8.53 -22.80
C GLN A 262 -1.51 -8.84 -24.28
N ASP A 263 -1.14 -7.85 -25.09
CA ASP A 263 -1.17 -7.92 -26.54
C ASP A 263 0.25 -7.96 -27.14
N GLY A 264 0.40 -8.63 -28.28
CA GLY A 264 1.65 -8.62 -29.04
C GLY A 264 2.80 -9.50 -28.49
N LEU A 265 2.50 -10.37 -27.50
CA LEU A 265 3.48 -11.30 -26.92
C LEU A 265 3.55 -12.59 -27.73
N SER A 266 4.76 -13.18 -27.79
CA SER A 266 4.90 -14.55 -28.29
C SER A 266 4.18 -15.54 -27.36
N PRO A 267 3.78 -16.74 -27.85
CA PRO A 267 3.10 -17.75 -27.03
C PRO A 267 3.85 -18.08 -25.72
N THR A 268 5.19 -18.13 -25.79
CA THR A 268 6.04 -18.40 -24.62
C THR A 268 6.00 -17.24 -23.64
N GLU A 269 6.10 -16.01 -24.08
CA GLU A 269 6.01 -14.80 -23.23
C GLU A 269 4.65 -14.69 -22.59
N THR A 270 3.59 -15.00 -23.34
CA THR A 270 2.21 -15.03 -22.81
C THR A 270 2.09 -15.97 -21.61
N ILE A 271 2.63 -17.19 -21.71
CA ILE A 271 2.63 -18.17 -20.60
C ILE A 271 3.46 -17.65 -19.42
N LEU A 272 4.64 -17.09 -19.67
CA LEU A 272 5.53 -16.57 -18.61
C LEU A 272 4.86 -15.44 -17.84
N PHE A 273 4.28 -14.45 -18.54
CA PHE A 273 3.58 -13.34 -17.87
C PHE A 273 2.28 -13.78 -17.20
N ALA A 274 1.51 -14.71 -17.80
CA ALA A 274 0.32 -15.27 -17.16
C ALA A 274 0.68 -15.98 -15.85
N THR A 275 1.73 -16.81 -15.84
CA THR A 275 2.24 -17.46 -14.63
C THR A 275 2.65 -16.43 -13.57
N GLY A 276 3.34 -15.36 -13.98
CA GLY A 276 3.70 -14.26 -13.08
C GLY A 276 2.49 -13.53 -12.49
N LYS A 277 1.45 -13.27 -13.30
CA LYS A 277 0.20 -12.65 -12.84
C LYS A 277 -0.52 -13.54 -11.83
N VAL A 278 -0.57 -14.87 -12.06
CA VAL A 278 -1.13 -15.84 -11.10
C VAL A 278 -0.34 -15.80 -9.79
N GLY A 279 1.00 -15.86 -9.87
CA GLY A 279 1.87 -15.79 -8.70
C GLY A 279 1.66 -14.50 -7.90
N MET A 280 1.49 -13.36 -8.56
CA MET A 280 1.22 -12.07 -7.92
C MET A 280 -0.18 -12.04 -7.27
N ALA A 281 -1.21 -12.54 -7.94
CA ALA A 281 -2.56 -12.62 -7.37
C ALA A 281 -2.58 -13.51 -6.12
N MET A 282 -1.95 -14.68 -6.17
CA MET A 282 -1.79 -15.58 -5.03
C MET A 282 -0.99 -14.92 -3.89
N SER A 283 0.08 -14.21 -4.21
CA SER A 283 0.86 -13.43 -3.25
C SER A 283 0.00 -12.41 -2.50
N MET A 284 -0.85 -11.67 -3.21
CA MET A 284 -1.77 -10.70 -2.59
C MET A 284 -2.83 -11.38 -1.71
N MET A 285 -3.39 -12.52 -2.15
CA MET A 285 -4.37 -13.28 -1.37
C MET A 285 -3.80 -13.76 -0.04
N VAL A 286 -2.54 -14.16 -0.01
CA VAL A 286 -1.86 -14.64 1.20
C VAL A 286 -1.37 -13.47 2.07
N SER A 287 -0.93 -12.37 1.46
CA SER A 287 -0.51 -11.18 2.20
C SER A 287 -1.68 -10.40 2.82
N TYR A 288 -2.90 -10.61 2.32
CA TYR A 288 -4.10 -9.97 2.85
C TYR A 288 -4.31 -10.24 4.35
N PRO A 289 -4.27 -11.50 4.86
CA PRO A 289 -4.38 -11.79 6.29
C PRO A 289 -3.31 -11.12 7.16
N LEU A 290 -2.09 -10.94 6.64
CA LEU A 290 -0.99 -10.28 7.37
C LEU A 290 -1.31 -8.80 7.66
N LEU A 291 -1.98 -8.11 6.73
CA LEU A 291 -2.45 -6.74 6.93
C LEU A 291 -3.79 -6.66 7.66
N LEU A 292 -4.64 -7.69 7.52
CA LEU A 292 -5.91 -7.77 8.23
C LEU A 292 -5.72 -7.85 9.74
N PHE A 293 -4.66 -8.52 10.21
CA PHE A 293 -4.37 -8.66 11.62
C PHE A 293 -4.14 -7.30 12.32
N PRO A 294 -3.20 -6.45 11.90
CA PRO A 294 -3.04 -5.11 12.51
C PRO A 294 -4.25 -4.21 12.28
N CYS A 295 -4.94 -4.32 11.14
CA CYS A 295 -6.17 -3.59 10.87
C CYS A 295 -7.25 -3.90 11.91
N ARG A 296 -7.48 -5.19 12.18
CA ARG A 296 -8.42 -5.64 13.21
C ARG A 296 -7.99 -5.22 14.61
N LEU A 297 -6.70 -5.32 14.94
CA LEU A 297 -6.18 -4.87 16.24
C LEU A 297 -6.45 -3.37 16.46
N CYS A 298 -6.22 -2.55 15.45
CA CYS A 298 -6.53 -1.13 15.53
C CYS A 298 -8.03 -0.86 15.69
N LEU A 299 -8.87 -1.54 14.92
CA LEU A 299 -10.32 -1.42 15.02
C LEU A 299 -10.82 -1.84 16.42
N HIS A 300 -10.38 -2.99 16.89
CA HIS A 300 -10.72 -3.51 18.22
C HIS A 300 -10.31 -2.52 19.33
N THR A 301 -9.11 -1.97 19.26
CA THR A 301 -8.62 -0.96 20.21
C THR A 301 -9.51 0.29 20.21
N LEU A 302 -9.94 0.77 19.06
CA LEU A 302 -10.83 1.93 18.94
C LEU A 302 -12.23 1.62 19.51
N ILE A 303 -12.78 0.44 19.23
CA ILE A 303 -14.08 0.01 19.76
C ILE A 303 -14.03 -0.09 21.29
N GLN A 304 -12.98 -0.67 21.87
CA GLN A 304 -12.80 -0.74 23.32
C GLN A 304 -12.69 0.63 24.00
N GLN A 305 -12.07 1.61 23.32
CA GLN A 305 -11.90 2.97 23.85
C GLN A 305 -13.12 3.87 23.61
N ALA A 306 -13.99 3.52 22.65
CA ALA A 306 -15.13 4.33 22.25
C ALA A 306 -16.10 4.67 23.42
N PRO A 307 -16.48 3.75 24.31
CA PRO A 307 -17.37 4.06 25.43
C PRO A 307 -16.81 5.16 26.35
N GLY A 308 -15.52 5.08 26.68
CA GLY A 308 -14.86 6.10 27.51
C GLY A 308 -14.77 7.47 26.83
N MET A 309 -14.50 7.49 25.51
CA MET A 309 -14.46 8.74 24.72
C MET A 309 -15.84 9.39 24.64
N VAL A 310 -16.89 8.60 24.36
CA VAL A 310 -18.27 9.08 24.26
C VAL A 310 -18.74 9.59 25.62
N GLN A 311 -18.45 8.89 26.71
CA GLN A 311 -18.78 9.31 28.06
C GLN A 311 -18.13 10.65 28.41
N HIS A 312 -16.83 10.80 28.10
CA HIS A 312 -16.14 12.07 28.33
C HIS A 312 -16.76 13.23 27.51
N ALA A 313 -17.08 12.98 26.25
CA ALA A 313 -17.74 13.97 25.38
C ALA A 313 -19.15 14.33 25.91
N MET A 314 -19.96 13.35 26.31
CA MET A 314 -21.30 13.57 26.83
C MET A 314 -21.27 14.36 28.17
N ARG A 315 -20.36 14.04 29.08
CA ARG A 315 -20.17 14.80 30.32
C ARG A 315 -19.75 16.24 30.06
N SER A 316 -18.88 16.44 29.07
CA SER A 316 -18.36 17.76 28.71
C SER A 316 -19.42 18.63 28.02
N THR A 317 -20.32 18.05 27.22
CA THR A 317 -21.28 18.80 26.39
C THR A 317 -22.67 18.92 27.05
N CYS A 318 -23.17 17.84 27.62
CA CYS A 318 -24.57 17.76 28.14
C CYS A 318 -24.64 17.45 29.63
N GLY A 319 -23.51 17.18 30.30
CA GLY A 319 -23.50 16.76 31.69
C GLY A 319 -24.13 15.37 31.98
N CYS A 320 -24.42 14.60 30.93
CA CYS A 320 -25.08 13.30 31.02
C CYS A 320 -24.06 12.15 31.02
N ASP A 321 -24.43 11.05 31.72
CA ASP A 321 -23.65 9.81 31.69
C ASP A 321 -24.14 8.87 30.60
N LEU A 322 -23.21 8.11 30.03
CA LEU A 322 -23.52 7.05 29.07
C LEU A 322 -24.29 5.92 29.82
N PRO A 323 -25.31 5.31 29.19
CA PRO A 323 -26.02 4.17 29.78
C PRO A 323 -25.06 3.04 30.20
N LYS A 324 -25.28 2.45 31.35
CA LYS A 324 -24.38 1.44 31.97
C LYS A 324 -24.10 0.24 31.06
N TYR A 325 -25.06 -0.17 30.23
CA TYR A 325 -24.88 -1.28 29.28
C TYR A 325 -23.88 -0.96 28.15
N LEU A 326 -23.75 0.33 27.78
CA LEU A 326 -22.74 0.80 26.81
C LEU A 326 -21.39 1.05 27.47
N GLN A 327 -21.35 1.40 28.76
CA GLN A 327 -20.10 1.57 29.52
C GLN A 327 -19.39 0.23 29.73
N ASN A 328 -20.15 -0.86 29.93
CA ASN A 328 -19.66 -2.20 30.20
C ASN A 328 -19.69 -3.10 28.96
N LEU A 329 -19.51 -2.54 27.77
CA LEU A 329 -19.47 -3.32 26.54
C LEU A 329 -18.22 -4.22 26.54
N GLU A 330 -18.42 -5.49 26.91
CA GLU A 330 -17.35 -6.50 26.82
C GLU A 330 -17.11 -6.85 25.36
N VAL A 331 -16.14 -6.17 24.76
CA VAL A 331 -15.66 -6.44 23.39
C VAL A 331 -14.63 -7.56 23.49
N SER A 332 -15.09 -8.74 23.85
CA SER A 332 -14.23 -9.92 23.92
C SER A 332 -14.96 -11.16 23.40
N GLY A 333 -14.19 -12.11 22.90
CA GLY A 333 -14.72 -13.39 22.44
C GLY A 333 -14.71 -13.61 20.94
N GLN A 334 -15.09 -14.84 20.56
CA GLN A 334 -15.04 -15.28 19.16
C GLN A 334 -16.00 -14.49 18.25
N VAL A 335 -17.15 -14.09 18.76
CA VAL A 335 -18.16 -13.35 17.99
C VAL A 335 -17.63 -12.00 17.51
N TRP A 336 -16.96 -11.25 18.37
CA TRP A 336 -16.31 -9.99 18.00
C TRP A 336 -15.19 -10.18 17.00
N PHE A 337 -14.34 -11.19 17.23
CA PHE A 337 -13.25 -11.54 16.33
C PHE A 337 -13.73 -11.80 14.89
N TYR A 338 -14.75 -12.65 14.71
CA TYR A 338 -15.30 -12.93 13.39
C TYR A 338 -16.11 -11.75 12.83
N GLY A 339 -16.83 -11.03 13.68
CA GLY A 339 -17.61 -9.85 13.30
C GLY A 339 -16.71 -8.74 12.72
N GLU A 340 -15.61 -8.40 13.40
CA GLU A 340 -14.61 -7.44 12.93
C GLU A 340 -13.96 -7.92 11.62
N THR A 341 -13.58 -9.19 11.55
CA THR A 341 -12.96 -9.80 10.36
C THR A 341 -13.89 -9.69 9.15
N ILE A 342 -15.14 -10.13 9.28
CA ILE A 342 -16.14 -10.09 8.19
C ILE A 342 -16.42 -8.63 7.78
N SER A 343 -16.59 -7.74 8.75
CA SER A 343 -16.86 -6.33 8.50
C SER A 343 -15.74 -5.66 7.70
N ILE A 344 -14.48 -5.89 8.07
CA ILE A 344 -13.32 -5.34 7.35
C ILE A 344 -13.26 -5.90 5.93
N ILE A 345 -13.40 -7.22 5.77
CA ILE A 345 -13.32 -7.88 4.45
C ILE A 345 -14.44 -7.38 3.54
N CYS A 346 -15.69 -7.35 4.02
CA CYS A 346 -16.83 -6.87 3.22
C CYS A 346 -16.69 -5.39 2.84
N LEU A 347 -16.24 -4.54 3.79
CA LEU A 347 -16.10 -3.12 3.55
C LEU A 347 -14.94 -2.82 2.58
N THR A 348 -13.81 -3.51 2.70
CA THR A 348 -12.67 -3.36 1.77
C THR A 348 -13.03 -3.85 0.36
N TYR A 349 -13.79 -4.94 0.25
CA TYR A 349 -14.35 -5.40 -1.02
C TYR A 349 -15.28 -4.35 -1.64
N LEU A 350 -16.24 -3.82 -0.87
CA LEU A 350 -17.17 -2.80 -1.35
C LEU A 350 -16.43 -1.56 -1.88
N VAL A 351 -15.46 -1.06 -1.13
CA VAL A 351 -14.66 0.10 -1.54
C VAL A 351 -13.83 -0.21 -2.80
N SER A 352 -13.31 -1.44 -2.94
CA SER A 352 -12.55 -1.84 -4.14
C SER A 352 -13.39 -1.82 -5.43
N ILE A 353 -14.70 -2.07 -5.32
CA ILE A 353 -15.64 -1.95 -6.45
C ILE A 353 -15.88 -0.49 -6.83
N LEU A 354 -15.96 0.40 -5.83
CA LEU A 354 -16.23 1.83 -6.04
C LEU A 354 -15.01 2.57 -6.60
N VAL A 355 -13.80 2.12 -6.23
CA VAL A 355 -12.53 2.75 -6.66
C VAL A 355 -11.61 1.70 -7.31
N PRO A 356 -11.87 1.29 -8.54
CA PRO A 356 -11.11 0.20 -9.18
C PRO A 356 -9.69 0.61 -9.64
N ASN A 357 -9.32 1.88 -9.52
CA ASN A 357 -8.00 2.37 -9.93
C ASN A 357 -7.00 2.29 -8.76
N ILE A 358 -6.04 1.37 -8.89
CA ILE A 358 -5.02 1.09 -7.88
C ILE A 358 -4.17 2.32 -7.50
N VAL A 359 -3.85 3.20 -8.47
CA VAL A 359 -3.04 4.39 -8.21
C VAL A 359 -3.83 5.41 -7.40
N LYS A 360 -5.14 5.55 -7.66
CA LYS A 360 -6.01 6.41 -6.85
C LYS A 360 -6.13 5.89 -5.42
N VAL A 361 -6.26 4.57 -5.21
CA VAL A 361 -6.30 3.96 -3.87
C VAL A 361 -4.99 4.18 -3.13
N PHE A 362 -3.86 3.82 -3.74
CA PHE A 362 -2.54 4.02 -3.13
C PHE A 362 -2.21 5.49 -2.93
N GLY A 363 -2.59 6.35 -3.88
CA GLY A 363 -2.39 7.78 -3.77
C GLY A 363 -3.16 8.37 -2.59
N LEU A 364 -4.44 8.05 -2.44
CA LEU A 364 -5.28 8.52 -1.33
C LEU A 364 -4.76 8.02 0.03
N THR A 365 -4.46 6.72 0.10
CA THR A 365 -3.87 6.11 1.30
C THR A 365 -2.52 6.74 1.63
N GLY A 366 -1.64 6.93 0.64
CA GLY A 366 -0.33 7.57 0.83
C GLY A 366 -0.42 9.03 1.24
N ALA A 367 -1.35 9.79 0.65
CA ALA A 367 -1.56 11.19 1.01
C ALA A 367 -2.08 11.37 2.44
N LEU A 368 -3.09 10.59 2.83
CA LEU A 368 -3.72 10.69 4.15
C LEU A 368 -2.87 10.05 5.25
N THR A 369 -2.42 8.82 5.05
CA THR A 369 -1.82 8.02 6.12
C THR A 369 -0.31 7.86 5.98
N GLY A 370 0.19 7.70 4.75
CA GLY A 370 1.61 7.59 4.49
C GLY A 370 2.37 8.83 4.96
N SER A 371 1.86 10.04 4.66
CA SER A 371 2.47 11.28 5.13
C SER A 371 2.57 11.35 6.65
N PHE A 372 1.52 10.92 7.35
CA PHE A 372 1.50 10.88 8.82
C PHE A 372 2.49 9.85 9.37
N VAL A 373 2.42 8.61 8.91
CA VAL A 373 3.18 7.48 9.46
C VAL A 373 4.65 7.57 9.11
N VAL A 374 4.97 7.99 7.87
CA VAL A 374 6.35 8.02 7.38
C VAL A 374 7.10 9.27 7.82
N PHE A 375 6.42 10.43 7.87
CA PHE A 375 7.10 11.72 8.05
C PHE A 375 6.66 12.45 9.33
N ILE A 376 5.37 12.74 9.49
CA ILE A 376 4.90 13.60 10.57
C ILE A 376 5.11 12.96 11.94
N MET A 377 4.64 11.73 12.14
CA MET A 377 4.70 11.05 13.44
C MET A 377 6.13 10.80 13.91
N PRO A 378 7.06 10.24 13.11
CA PRO A 378 8.44 10.05 13.56
C PRO A 378 9.13 11.34 13.97
N GLY A 379 8.89 12.44 13.22
CA GLY A 379 9.36 13.76 13.58
C GLY A 379 8.79 14.27 14.89
N ALA A 380 7.47 14.16 15.05
CA ALA A 380 6.75 14.58 16.26
C ALA A 380 7.16 13.78 17.50
N PHE A 381 7.32 12.46 17.38
CA PHE A 381 7.84 11.62 18.48
C PHE A 381 9.25 12.05 18.87
N ALA A 382 10.14 12.23 17.90
CA ALA A 382 11.51 12.66 18.17
C ALA A 382 11.58 14.06 18.80
N LEU A 383 10.75 15.00 18.36
CA LEU A 383 10.65 16.33 18.96
C LEU A 383 10.22 16.26 20.44
N LYS A 384 9.33 15.34 20.79
CA LYS A 384 8.77 15.23 22.13
C LYS A 384 9.62 14.39 23.07
N LEU A 385 10.14 13.25 22.61
CA LEU A 385 10.81 12.24 23.43
C LEU A 385 12.32 12.43 23.54
N LEU A 386 12.99 12.93 22.49
CA LEU A 386 14.44 13.09 22.53
C LEU A 386 14.82 14.34 23.33
N PRO A 387 15.98 14.31 24.04
CA PRO A 387 16.43 15.41 24.86
C PRO A 387 16.74 16.67 24.04
N GLY A 388 16.67 17.83 24.66
CA GLY A 388 17.01 19.14 24.10
C GLY A 388 15.79 20.07 23.98
N ARG A 389 16.06 21.40 23.88
CA ARG A 389 15.03 22.42 23.70
C ARG A 389 14.36 22.28 22.33
N LEU A 390 13.06 22.54 22.24
CA LEU A 390 12.28 22.42 20.98
C LEU A 390 12.85 23.27 19.83
N CYS A 391 13.39 24.44 20.11
CA CYS A 391 14.00 25.34 19.13
C CYS A 391 15.52 25.16 18.98
N SER A 392 16.10 24.03 19.40
CA SER A 392 17.52 23.74 19.24
C SER A 392 17.84 23.39 17.78
N THR A 393 19.04 23.77 17.32
CA THR A 393 19.55 23.39 15.98
C THR A 393 19.58 21.89 15.76
N THR A 394 19.76 21.08 16.82
CA THR A 394 19.70 19.61 16.77
C THR A 394 18.31 19.06 16.45
N LYS A 395 17.24 19.84 16.72
CA LYS A 395 15.84 19.47 16.42
C LYS A 395 15.31 20.05 15.10
N LEU A 396 16.09 20.87 14.44
CA LEU A 396 15.69 21.48 13.16
C LEU A 396 15.35 20.43 12.06
N PRO A 397 16.13 19.35 11.88
CA PRO A 397 15.78 18.32 10.90
C PRO A 397 14.47 17.58 11.23
N MET A 398 14.11 17.44 12.52
CA MET A 398 12.86 16.82 12.96
C MET A 398 11.65 17.71 12.62
N TRP A 399 11.78 19.04 12.83
CA TRP A 399 10.81 20.01 12.36
C TRP A 399 10.69 20.01 10.84
N GLY A 400 11.83 19.95 10.13
CA GLY A 400 11.85 19.83 8.67
C GLY A 400 11.08 18.61 8.19
N LEU A 401 11.22 17.46 8.86
CA LEU A 401 10.48 16.24 8.55
C LEU A 401 8.96 16.41 8.76
N CYS A 402 8.53 17.03 9.85
CA CYS A 402 7.11 17.29 10.13
C CYS A 402 6.50 18.25 9.10
N ILE A 403 7.18 19.35 8.79
CA ILE A 403 6.72 20.36 7.82
C ILE A 403 6.67 19.73 6.42
N PHE A 404 7.72 19.00 6.02
CA PHE A 404 7.74 18.27 4.75
C PHE A 404 6.56 17.31 4.64
N GLY A 405 6.32 16.48 5.67
CA GLY A 405 5.21 15.54 5.69
C GLY A 405 3.85 16.22 5.62
N ALA A 406 3.65 17.34 6.31
CA ALA A 406 2.41 18.12 6.28
C ALA A 406 2.16 18.73 4.89
N LEU A 407 3.15 19.39 4.31
CA LEU A 407 3.06 19.96 2.96
C LEU A 407 2.83 18.86 1.92
N PHE A 408 3.59 17.76 2.00
CA PHE A 408 3.45 16.63 1.12
C PHE A 408 2.04 16.03 1.19
N GLY A 409 1.51 15.81 2.39
CA GLY A 409 0.16 15.27 2.60
C GLY A 409 -0.94 16.20 2.05
N ILE A 410 -0.88 17.50 2.36
CA ILE A 410 -1.88 18.49 1.92
C ILE A 410 -1.88 18.62 0.39
N VAL A 411 -0.70 18.83 -0.21
CA VAL A 411 -0.58 18.96 -1.67
C VAL A 411 -1.09 17.70 -2.36
N SER A 412 -0.67 16.53 -1.89
CA SER A 412 -1.09 15.25 -2.44
C SER A 412 -2.59 15.03 -2.32
N LEU A 413 -3.18 15.38 -1.18
CA LEU A 413 -4.62 15.25 -0.95
C LEU A 413 -5.44 16.13 -1.88
N VAL A 414 -5.01 17.38 -2.09
CA VAL A 414 -5.67 18.33 -3.02
C VAL A 414 -5.66 17.77 -4.43
N PHE A 415 -4.49 17.34 -4.93
CA PHE A 415 -4.38 16.79 -6.30
C PHE A 415 -5.17 15.51 -6.50
N ILE A 416 -5.15 14.60 -5.51
CA ILE A 416 -5.94 13.36 -5.57
C ILE A 416 -7.43 13.67 -5.57
N THR A 417 -7.89 14.58 -4.72
CA THR A 417 -9.30 14.98 -4.68
C THR A 417 -9.72 15.54 -6.03
N ILE A 418 -8.93 16.44 -6.62
CA ILE A 418 -9.17 16.96 -7.97
C ILE A 418 -9.25 15.80 -8.98
N SER A 419 -8.32 14.82 -8.94
CA SER A 419 -8.29 13.69 -9.85
C SER A 419 -9.48 12.73 -9.70
N MET A 420 -10.15 12.71 -8.56
CA MET A 420 -11.37 11.93 -8.34
C MET A 420 -12.57 12.52 -9.11
N PHE A 421 -12.64 13.84 -9.21
CA PHE A 421 -13.73 14.56 -9.87
C PHE A 421 -13.46 14.89 -11.33
N THR A 422 -12.19 14.88 -11.78
CA THR A 422 -11.88 15.02 -13.20
C THR A 422 -11.98 13.67 -13.89
N PRO A 423 -12.80 13.54 -14.96
CA PRO A 423 -12.81 12.32 -15.77
C PRO A 423 -11.39 12.14 -16.34
N THR A 424 -10.79 10.99 -16.11
CA THR A 424 -9.56 10.60 -16.82
C THR A 424 -9.86 10.67 -18.32
N PRO A 425 -9.06 11.39 -19.13
CA PRO A 425 -9.22 11.32 -20.57
C PRO A 425 -9.12 9.85 -20.94
N ALA A 426 -10.16 9.34 -21.61
CA ALA A 426 -10.17 7.99 -22.13
C ALA A 426 -8.92 7.86 -22.99
N SER A 427 -8.06 6.88 -22.69
CA SER A 427 -6.97 6.52 -23.57
C SER A 427 -7.59 6.26 -24.94
N SER A 428 -7.27 7.10 -25.91
CA SER A 428 -7.67 6.95 -27.30
C SER A 428 -6.98 5.71 -27.87
N GLY A 429 -7.56 4.56 -27.58
CA GLY A 429 -7.18 3.26 -28.11
C GLY A 429 -8.43 2.63 -28.71
N GLY A 430 -8.68 2.93 -29.98
CA GLY A 430 -9.79 2.34 -30.72
C GLY A 430 -10.01 3.11 -32.00
N GLY A 431 -9.23 2.77 -33.03
CA GLY A 431 -9.43 3.30 -34.37
C GLY A 431 -10.84 2.99 -34.90
N GLY A 432 -11.70 3.97 -34.83
CA GLY A 432 -12.91 4.01 -35.63
C GLY A 432 -12.55 4.46 -37.03
N VAL A 433 -12.46 3.55 -37.97
CA VAL A 433 -12.48 3.84 -39.40
C VAL A 433 -13.81 4.49 -39.71
N THR A 434 -13.85 5.80 -39.77
CA THR A 434 -14.98 6.52 -40.39
C THR A 434 -14.75 6.54 -41.91
N ASN A 435 -15.42 5.66 -42.62
CA ASN A 435 -15.63 5.82 -44.05
C ASN A 435 -16.36 7.14 -44.28
N GLY A 436 -15.64 8.17 -44.67
CA GLY A 436 -16.17 9.40 -45.19
C GLY A 436 -16.50 9.19 -46.66
N THR A 437 -17.73 8.97 -47.01
CA THR A 437 -18.26 9.17 -48.37
C THR A 437 -18.52 10.66 -48.55
N PHE A 438 -17.75 11.28 -49.41
CA PHE A 438 -18.11 12.59 -50.00
C PHE A 438 -19.18 12.35 -51.09
N ALA A 439 -20.24 13.07 -51.07
CA ALA A 439 -21.03 13.53 -52.18
C ALA A 439 -21.25 15.03 -52.01
#